data_ce8e829067bae3f6483b2e22385987a9
#
_entry.id   ce8e829067bae3f6483b2e22385987a9
#
_cell.length_a   1.000
_cell.length_b   1.000
_cell.length_c   1.000
_cell.angle_alpha   90.00
_cell.angle_beta   90.00
_cell.angle_gamma   90.00
#
_symmetry.space_group_name_H-M   'P 1'
#
loop_
_entity.id
_entity.type
_entity.pdbx_description
1 polymer ?
#
loop_
_entity_poly.entity_id
_entity_poly.type
_entity_poly.pdbx_seq_one_letter_code
_entity_poly.pdbx_strand_id
1 'polypeptide(L)'
;STAVSGSYLFKGPSIGHALMNLTTRNHASTYQIADFMMPIEECPVVHIASCSTESILEVIESGSLGFCLVIDEQGILVGIVSSADIRKALLNQIKNIQAITPETLVNRHPLTISAKQSVIDLLQVLKRTNFPVMYLPVVNEQHQAVGIINFVNLIKAEL
;
A
#
# COMPACT_ATOMS: atom_id res chain seq x y z
N SER A 1 2.90 3.74 -25.26
CA SER A 1 1.96 3.66 -24.18
C SER A 1 2.49 2.87 -22.99
N THR A 2 2.83 1.64 -23.22
CA THR A 2 3.32 0.80 -22.14
C THR A 2 4.65 1.28 -21.59
N ALA A 3 5.45 1.96 -22.38
CA ALA A 3 6.73 2.48 -21.94
C ALA A 3 6.60 3.45 -20.78
N VAL A 4 5.52 4.25 -20.78
CA VAL A 4 5.29 5.21 -19.71
C VAL A 4 4.98 4.50 -18.39
N SER A 5 4.13 3.48 -18.44
CA SER A 5 3.78 2.76 -17.22
C SER A 5 4.96 2.00 -16.64
N GLY A 6 5.84 1.47 -17.50
CA GLY A 6 6.97 0.71 -17.02
C GLY A 6 8.07 1.53 -16.41
N SER A 7 8.26 2.75 -16.90
CA SER A 7 9.46 3.51 -16.60
C SER A 7 9.59 3.95 -15.14
N TYR A 8 8.49 4.21 -14.45
CA TYR A 8 8.55 4.71 -13.08
C TYR A 8 8.13 3.70 -12.04
N LEU A 9 7.80 2.49 -12.46
CA LEU A 9 7.41 1.46 -11.51
C LEU A 9 8.61 0.91 -10.75
N PHE A 10 9.66 0.54 -11.45
CA PHE A 10 10.77 -0.15 -10.81
C PHE A 10 12.09 0.10 -11.50
N LYS A 11 13.16 0.03 -10.73
CA LYS A 11 14.52 0.08 -11.22
C LYS A 11 15.09 -1.31 -11.53
N GLY A 12 14.30 -2.35 -11.38
CA GLY A 12 14.67 -3.74 -11.63
C GLY A 12 13.55 -4.47 -12.34
N PRO A 13 13.49 -5.79 -12.23
CA PRO A 13 12.42 -6.57 -12.87
C PRO A 13 11.06 -6.10 -12.36
N SER A 14 10.08 -6.01 -13.24
CA SER A 14 8.73 -5.66 -12.83
C SER A 14 8.06 -6.84 -12.15
N ILE A 15 7.10 -6.54 -11.27
CA ILE A 15 6.34 -7.60 -10.61
C ILE A 15 5.46 -8.34 -11.62
N GLY A 16 5.00 -7.64 -12.68
CA GLY A 16 4.24 -8.29 -13.75
C GLY A 16 5.07 -9.35 -14.47
N HIS A 17 6.33 -9.04 -14.75
CA HIS A 17 7.24 -9.99 -15.37
C HIS A 17 7.48 -11.20 -14.45
N ALA A 18 7.65 -10.97 -13.16
CA ALA A 18 7.84 -12.05 -12.20
C ALA A 18 6.60 -12.94 -12.10
N LEU A 19 5.40 -12.33 -12.14
CA LEU A 19 4.15 -13.08 -12.12
C LEU A 19 3.98 -13.94 -13.37
N MET A 20 4.37 -13.44 -14.53
CA MET A 20 4.35 -14.23 -15.76
C MET A 20 5.31 -15.41 -15.66
N ASN A 21 6.48 -15.20 -15.11
CA ASN A 21 7.46 -16.27 -14.93
C ASN A 21 6.94 -17.36 -13.99
N LEU A 22 6.08 -17.03 -13.03
CA LEU A 22 5.46 -18.02 -12.16
C LEU A 22 4.58 -18.99 -12.93
N THR A 23 3.85 -18.52 -13.93
CA THR A 23 2.97 -19.37 -14.71
C THR A 23 3.72 -20.26 -15.70
N THR A 24 4.93 -19.86 -16.10
CA THR A 24 5.72 -20.59 -17.07
C THR A 24 6.87 -21.37 -16.46
N ARG A 25 7.46 -20.82 -15.39
CA ARG A 25 8.65 -21.39 -14.72
C ARG A 25 8.59 -21.01 -13.26
N ASN A 26 9.10 -21.80 -12.39
CA ASN A 26 9.09 -21.51 -10.93
C ASN A 26 10.20 -20.55 -10.49
N HIS A 27 10.55 -19.56 -11.32
CA HIS A 27 11.65 -18.65 -11.02
C HIS A 27 11.27 -17.50 -10.10
N ALA A 28 9.98 -17.20 -9.95
CA ALA A 28 9.56 -16.08 -9.11
C ALA A 28 9.90 -16.30 -7.64
N SER A 29 10.19 -17.52 -7.24
CA SER A 29 10.60 -17.80 -5.86
C SER A 29 11.94 -17.17 -5.50
N THR A 30 12.74 -16.74 -6.48
CA THR A 30 14.00 -16.06 -6.22
C THR A 30 13.83 -14.59 -5.92
N TYR A 31 12.64 -14.02 -6.20
CA TYR A 31 12.37 -12.61 -5.97
C TYR A 31 11.64 -12.41 -4.65
N GLN A 32 12.06 -11.39 -3.92
CA GLN A 32 11.39 -10.96 -2.70
C GLN A 32 10.52 -9.75 -2.97
N ILE A 33 9.56 -9.53 -2.09
CA ILE A 33 8.66 -8.38 -2.19
C ILE A 33 9.46 -7.07 -2.19
N ALA A 34 10.56 -7.02 -1.42
CA ALA A 34 11.41 -5.84 -1.38
C ALA A 34 11.95 -5.43 -2.75
N ASP A 35 12.06 -6.37 -3.69
CA ASP A 35 12.58 -6.09 -5.03
C ASP A 35 11.59 -5.29 -5.88
N PHE A 36 10.31 -5.30 -5.53
CA PHE A 36 9.25 -4.70 -6.35
C PHE A 36 8.51 -3.57 -5.65
N MET A 37 8.71 -3.39 -4.35
CA MET A 37 7.94 -2.40 -3.60
C MET A 37 8.37 -0.98 -3.93
N MET A 38 7.43 -0.05 -3.78
CA MET A 38 7.75 1.37 -3.72
C MET A 38 8.33 1.63 -2.34
N PRO A 39 9.56 2.17 -2.24
CA PRO A 39 10.18 2.36 -0.91
C PRO A 39 9.45 3.40 -0.09
N ILE A 40 9.57 3.29 1.24
CA ILE A 40 8.82 4.15 2.16
C ILE A 40 9.07 5.65 1.91
N GLU A 41 10.27 6.00 1.44
CA GLU A 41 10.63 7.38 1.16
C GLU A 41 9.78 8.00 0.06
N GLU A 42 9.17 7.15 -0.79
CA GLU A 42 8.30 7.60 -1.89
C GLU A 42 6.82 7.44 -1.55
N CYS A 43 6.50 6.90 -0.38
CA CYS A 43 5.11 6.64 -0.01
C CYS A 43 4.48 7.83 0.72
N PRO A 44 3.17 8.05 0.57
CA PRO A 44 2.47 9.03 1.41
C PRO A 44 2.37 8.49 2.83
N VAL A 45 2.92 9.24 3.79
CA VAL A 45 3.04 8.81 5.19
C VAL A 45 2.66 9.95 6.12
N VAL A 46 1.93 9.62 7.21
CA VAL A 46 1.69 10.55 8.31
C VAL A 46 2.12 9.88 9.62
N HIS A 47 2.45 10.71 10.61
CA HIS A 47 2.84 10.22 11.94
C HIS A 47 1.67 10.35 12.88
N ILE A 48 1.32 9.25 13.56
CA ILE A 48 0.10 9.20 14.39
C ILE A 48 0.13 10.25 15.51
N ALA A 49 1.30 10.55 16.04
CA ALA A 49 1.43 11.48 17.16
C ALA A 49 1.20 12.94 16.76
N SER A 50 1.38 13.28 15.50
CA SER A 50 1.34 14.67 15.03
C SER A 50 0.34 14.93 13.91
N CYS A 51 -0.35 13.91 13.43
CA CYS A 51 -1.28 14.10 12.32
C CYS A 51 -2.62 14.65 12.80
N SER A 52 -3.29 15.35 11.88
CA SER A 52 -4.67 15.80 12.05
C SER A 52 -5.49 15.23 10.90
N THR A 53 -6.81 15.30 11.02
CA THR A 53 -7.69 14.90 9.91
C THR A 53 -7.31 15.64 8.64
N GLU A 54 -7.07 16.95 8.75
CA GLU A 54 -6.72 17.77 7.61
C GLU A 54 -5.38 17.36 6.99
N SER A 55 -4.36 17.10 7.82
CA SER A 55 -3.06 16.69 7.30
C SER A 55 -3.12 15.33 6.62
N ILE A 56 -3.94 14.42 7.11
CA ILE A 56 -4.16 13.13 6.48
C ILE A 56 -4.72 13.32 5.07
N LEU A 57 -5.76 14.16 4.95
CA LEU A 57 -6.38 14.43 3.66
C LEU A 57 -5.39 15.08 2.68
N GLU A 58 -4.58 16.00 3.17
CA GLU A 58 -3.58 16.67 2.34
C GLU A 58 -2.51 15.71 1.82
N VAL A 59 -2.07 14.79 2.68
CA VAL A 59 -1.06 13.79 2.29
C VAL A 59 -1.61 12.84 1.24
N ILE A 60 -2.87 12.41 1.42
CA ILE A 60 -3.52 11.54 0.44
C ILE A 60 -3.65 12.24 -0.90
N GLU A 61 -4.06 13.49 -0.90
CA GLU A 61 -4.23 14.27 -2.13
C GLU A 61 -2.88 14.47 -2.82
N SER A 62 -1.86 14.86 -2.08
CA SER A 62 -0.52 15.09 -2.64
C SER A 62 0.10 13.82 -3.18
N GLY A 63 -0.14 12.70 -2.53
CA GLY A 63 0.44 11.41 -2.93
C GLY A 63 -0.20 10.80 -4.16
N SER A 64 -1.41 11.21 -4.48
CA SER A 64 -2.15 10.74 -5.67
C SER A 64 -2.36 9.23 -5.74
N LEU A 65 -2.24 8.51 -4.62
CA LEU A 65 -2.42 7.07 -4.55
C LEU A 65 -3.77 6.67 -3.92
N GLY A 66 -4.50 7.64 -3.40
CA GLY A 66 -5.79 7.37 -2.77
C GLY A 66 -5.71 6.80 -1.37
N PHE A 67 -4.55 6.80 -0.76
CA PHE A 67 -4.37 6.33 0.61
C PHE A 67 -3.08 6.90 1.20
N CYS A 68 -2.91 6.73 2.51
CA CYS A 68 -1.62 7.01 3.15
C CYS A 68 -1.36 5.98 4.25
N LEU A 69 -0.09 5.82 4.59
CA LEU A 69 0.35 4.99 5.70
C LEU A 69 0.41 5.84 6.97
N VAL A 70 0.06 5.24 8.10
CA VAL A 70 0.15 5.88 9.41
C VAL A 70 1.19 5.12 10.21
N ILE A 71 2.24 5.82 10.62
CA ILE A 71 3.34 5.21 11.38
C ILE A 71 3.54 5.94 12.70
N ASP A 72 4.23 5.29 13.62
CA ASP A 72 4.62 5.91 14.89
C ASP A 72 6.05 6.46 14.79
N GLU A 73 6.58 6.89 15.95
CA GLU A 73 7.91 7.50 15.99
C GLU A 73 9.04 6.53 15.64
N GLN A 74 8.83 5.23 15.82
CA GLN A 74 9.79 4.20 15.47
C GLN A 74 9.61 3.68 14.04
N GLY A 75 8.66 4.26 13.28
CA GLY A 75 8.37 3.79 11.95
C GLY A 75 7.45 2.59 11.88
N ILE A 76 6.94 2.13 13.02
CA ILE A 76 6.03 0.99 13.06
C ILE A 76 4.70 1.36 12.40
N LEU A 77 4.19 0.46 11.58
CA LEU A 77 2.92 0.67 10.90
C LEU A 77 1.78 0.59 11.90
N VAL A 78 1.12 1.73 12.15
CA VAL A 78 -0.07 1.79 13.00
C VAL A 78 -1.30 1.39 12.21
N GLY A 79 -1.36 1.79 10.95
CA GLY A 79 -2.49 1.50 10.11
C GLY A 79 -2.41 2.24 8.80
N ILE A 80 -3.54 2.28 8.10
CA ILE A 80 -3.66 3.02 6.84
C ILE A 80 -4.94 3.84 6.85
N VAL A 81 -4.98 4.87 6.00
CA VAL A 81 -6.21 5.60 5.70
C VAL A 81 -6.39 5.57 4.18
N SER A 82 -7.49 5.01 3.74
CA SER A 82 -7.83 4.95 2.32
C SER A 82 -9.02 5.85 2.03
N SER A 83 -9.29 6.05 0.75
CA SER A 83 -10.49 6.79 0.33
C SER A 83 -11.76 6.12 0.84
N ALA A 84 -11.77 4.79 0.93
CA ALA A 84 -12.91 4.08 1.48
C ALA A 84 -13.12 4.38 2.96
N ASP A 85 -12.03 4.46 3.73
CA ASP A 85 -12.10 4.79 5.15
C ASP A 85 -12.64 6.20 5.36
N ILE A 86 -12.20 7.15 4.53
CA ILE A 86 -12.68 8.53 4.57
C ILE A 86 -14.17 8.57 4.26
N ARG A 87 -14.59 7.86 3.23
CA ARG A 87 -15.99 7.82 2.81
C ARG A 87 -16.89 7.26 3.92
N LYS A 88 -16.45 6.19 4.58
CA LYS A 88 -17.19 5.61 5.70
C LYS A 88 -17.29 6.58 6.87
N ALA A 89 -16.20 7.27 7.19
CA ALA A 89 -16.21 8.24 8.28
C ALA A 89 -17.14 9.41 7.97
N LEU A 90 -17.14 9.89 6.74
CA LEU A 90 -18.04 10.96 6.31
C LEU A 90 -19.51 10.53 6.42
N LEU A 91 -19.83 9.32 5.98
CA LEU A 91 -21.21 8.82 6.08
C LEU A 91 -21.66 8.71 7.52
N ASN A 92 -20.78 8.26 8.41
CA ASN A 92 -21.11 8.11 9.83
C ASN A 92 -21.25 9.44 10.55
N GLN A 93 -20.56 10.47 10.10
CA GLN A 93 -20.49 11.76 10.75
C GLN A 93 -20.95 12.90 9.83
N ILE A 94 -21.85 12.60 8.90
CA ILE A 94 -22.24 13.59 7.90
C ILE A 94 -22.85 14.86 8.52
N LYS A 95 -23.51 14.71 9.66
CA LYS A 95 -24.13 15.83 10.38
C LYS A 95 -23.16 16.58 11.26
N ASN A 96 -21.97 16.02 11.51
CA ASN A 96 -20.96 16.64 12.36
C ASN A 96 -19.57 16.24 11.88
N ILE A 97 -19.17 16.80 10.76
CA ILE A 97 -17.89 16.49 10.13
C ILE A 97 -16.72 16.79 11.06
N GLN A 98 -16.87 17.78 11.92
CA GLN A 98 -15.80 18.16 12.86
C GLN A 98 -15.51 17.08 13.91
N ALA A 99 -16.39 16.11 14.07
CA ALA A 99 -16.16 14.99 14.97
C ALA A 99 -15.22 13.94 14.37
N ILE A 100 -14.86 14.05 13.09
CA ILE A 100 -13.95 13.12 12.45
C ILE A 100 -12.53 13.41 12.94
N THR A 101 -11.89 12.38 13.50
CA THR A 101 -10.54 12.47 14.05
C THR A 101 -9.65 11.45 13.35
N PRO A 102 -8.32 11.59 13.46
CA PRO A 102 -7.43 10.57 12.91
C PRO A 102 -7.75 9.16 13.40
N GLU A 103 -8.14 9.00 14.65
CA GLU A 103 -8.48 7.71 15.23
C GLU A 103 -9.69 7.08 14.54
N THR A 104 -10.65 7.89 14.09
CA THR A 104 -11.83 7.36 13.39
C THR A 104 -11.54 7.04 11.92
N LEU A 105 -10.50 7.63 11.36
CA LEU A 105 -10.12 7.39 9.96
C LEU A 105 -9.21 6.19 9.78
N VAL A 106 -8.35 5.92 10.75
CA VAL A 106 -7.27 4.93 10.60
C VAL A 106 -7.83 3.51 10.68
N ASN A 107 -7.54 2.71 9.66
CA ASN A 107 -7.74 1.27 9.72
C ASN A 107 -6.51 0.67 10.36
N ARG A 108 -6.65 0.17 11.60
CA ARG A 108 -5.53 -0.37 12.38
C ARG A 108 -5.20 -1.83 12.06
N HIS A 109 -5.98 -2.45 11.19
CA HIS A 109 -5.78 -3.85 10.82
C HIS A 109 -5.68 -4.00 9.31
N PRO A 110 -4.75 -3.28 8.65
CA PRO A 110 -4.59 -3.42 7.21
C PRO A 110 -3.97 -4.76 6.87
N LEU A 111 -4.29 -5.26 5.69
CA LEU A 111 -3.59 -6.41 5.15
C LEU A 111 -2.17 -5.96 4.81
N THR A 112 -1.17 -6.72 5.25
CA THR A 112 0.24 -6.39 5.01
C THR A 112 0.99 -7.61 4.48
N ILE A 113 2.19 -7.34 3.96
CA ILE A 113 3.08 -8.41 3.54
C ILE A 113 4.50 -8.06 4.00
N SER A 114 5.30 -9.10 4.30
CA SER A 114 6.68 -8.89 4.73
C SER A 114 7.59 -8.65 3.52
N ALA A 115 8.56 -7.74 3.69
CA ALA A 115 9.55 -7.46 2.66
C ALA A 115 10.35 -8.70 2.26
N LYS A 116 10.50 -9.65 3.16
CA LYS A 116 11.26 -10.88 2.92
C LYS A 116 10.43 -12.00 2.29
N GLN A 117 9.12 -11.83 2.21
CA GLN A 117 8.28 -12.83 1.57
C GLN A 117 8.51 -12.84 0.06
N SER A 118 8.15 -13.94 -0.55
CA SER A 118 8.31 -14.13 -1.98
C SER A 118 7.08 -13.66 -2.75
N VAL A 119 7.22 -13.58 -4.07
CA VAL A 119 6.09 -13.31 -4.95
C VAL A 119 5.03 -14.41 -4.84
N ILE A 120 5.46 -15.65 -4.57
CA ILE A 120 4.52 -16.76 -4.36
C ILE A 120 3.65 -16.48 -3.14
N ASP A 121 4.25 -16.00 -2.05
CA ASP A 121 3.50 -15.62 -0.85
C ASP A 121 2.48 -14.53 -1.16
N LEU A 122 2.88 -13.56 -1.97
CA LEU A 122 1.98 -12.49 -2.40
C LEU A 122 0.77 -13.04 -3.12
N LEU A 123 0.98 -13.97 -4.05
CA LEU A 123 -0.13 -14.59 -4.77
C LEU A 123 -1.07 -15.33 -3.84
N GLN A 124 -0.53 -16.01 -2.82
CA GLN A 124 -1.36 -16.71 -1.84
C GLN A 124 -2.20 -15.73 -1.03
N VAL A 125 -1.63 -14.59 -0.65
CA VAL A 125 -2.37 -13.54 0.06
C VAL A 125 -3.52 -13.04 -0.81
N LEU A 126 -3.27 -12.77 -2.07
CA LEU A 126 -4.30 -12.29 -3.00
C LEU A 126 -5.41 -13.30 -3.18
N LYS A 127 -5.09 -14.60 -3.24
CA LYS A 127 -6.09 -15.66 -3.38
C LYS A 127 -7.01 -15.78 -2.17
N ARG A 128 -6.51 -15.49 -0.98
CA ARG A 128 -7.30 -15.58 0.26
C ARG A 128 -8.17 -14.37 0.50
N THR A 129 -7.96 -13.31 -0.26
CA THR A 129 -8.65 -12.05 -0.05
C THR A 129 -9.95 -12.03 -0.83
N ASN A 130 -11.04 -11.67 -0.14
CA ASN A 130 -12.39 -11.65 -0.73
C ASN A 130 -12.79 -10.27 -1.26
N PHE A 131 -11.88 -9.31 -1.26
CA PHE A 131 -12.15 -7.96 -1.74
C PHE A 131 -11.02 -7.51 -2.66
N PRO A 132 -11.27 -6.51 -3.53
CA PRO A 132 -10.22 -6.03 -4.42
C PRO A 132 -9.08 -5.42 -3.63
N VAL A 133 -7.86 -5.85 -3.92
CA VAL A 133 -6.66 -5.31 -3.29
C VAL A 133 -5.94 -4.45 -4.32
N MET A 134 -5.83 -3.16 -4.03
CA MET A 134 -5.18 -2.21 -4.92
C MET A 134 -3.74 -1.95 -4.50
N TYR A 135 -3.44 -2.16 -3.24
CA TYR A 135 -2.10 -1.96 -2.68
C TYR A 135 -1.95 -2.77 -1.39
N LEU A 136 -0.71 -3.03 -1.01
CA LEU A 136 -0.40 -3.69 0.26
C LEU A 136 0.78 -2.97 0.92
N PRO A 137 0.64 -2.55 2.18
CA PRO A 137 1.80 -2.09 2.94
C PRO A 137 2.80 -3.22 3.13
N VAL A 138 4.08 -2.90 3.01
CA VAL A 138 5.16 -3.84 3.20
C VAL A 138 5.87 -3.51 4.51
N VAL A 139 6.05 -4.51 5.36
CA VAL A 139 6.66 -4.33 6.69
C VAL A 139 7.89 -5.22 6.83
N ASN A 140 8.78 -4.83 7.75
CA ASN A 140 9.93 -5.66 8.13
C ASN A 140 9.59 -6.51 9.36
N GLU A 141 10.59 -7.18 9.92
CA GLU A 141 10.40 -8.06 11.07
C GLU A 141 9.95 -7.33 12.34
N GLN A 142 10.24 -6.04 12.45
CA GLN A 142 9.82 -5.21 13.55
C GLN A 142 8.48 -4.53 13.29
N HIS A 143 7.79 -4.90 12.22
CA HIS A 143 6.52 -4.30 11.79
C HIS A 143 6.66 -2.83 11.42
N GLN A 144 7.86 -2.42 11.02
CA GLN A 144 8.07 -1.07 10.50
C GLN A 144 7.66 -1.04 9.03
N ALA A 145 6.99 0.03 8.62
CA ALA A 145 6.61 0.21 7.23
C ALA A 145 7.87 0.52 6.41
N VAL A 146 8.13 -0.31 5.40
CA VAL A 146 9.31 -0.13 4.54
C VAL A 146 8.94 0.20 3.10
N GLY A 147 7.67 0.06 2.75
CA GLY A 147 7.19 0.40 1.40
C GLY A 147 5.77 -0.07 1.17
N ILE A 148 5.37 -0.06 -0.08
CA ILE A 148 4.08 -0.59 -0.52
C ILE A 148 4.24 -1.34 -1.84
N ILE A 149 3.33 -2.29 -2.06
CA ILE A 149 3.11 -2.89 -3.37
C ILE A 149 1.83 -2.26 -3.91
N ASN A 150 1.91 -1.66 -5.09
CA ASN A 150 0.77 -0.99 -5.72
C ASN A 150 0.37 -1.76 -6.98
N PHE A 151 -0.82 -2.34 -6.96
CA PHE A 151 -1.33 -3.16 -8.06
C PHE A 151 -2.03 -2.35 -9.14
N VAL A 152 -2.40 -1.10 -8.85
CA VAL A 152 -3.12 -0.27 -9.82
C VAL A 152 -2.28 -0.06 -11.08
N ASN A 153 -1.03 0.33 -10.91
CA ASN A 153 -0.12 0.56 -12.03
C ASN A 153 0.25 -0.74 -12.73
N LEU A 154 0.33 -1.83 -11.97
CA LEU A 154 0.59 -3.14 -12.53
C LEU A 154 -0.53 -3.56 -13.48
N ILE A 155 -1.78 -3.40 -13.06
CA ILE A 155 -2.94 -3.75 -13.88
C ILE A 155 -2.95 -2.92 -15.17
N LYS A 156 -2.68 -1.62 -15.06
CA LYS A 156 -2.62 -0.76 -16.24
C LYS A 156 -1.49 -1.13 -17.19
N ALA A 157 -0.37 -1.57 -16.65
CA ALA A 157 0.78 -1.96 -17.48
C ALA A 157 0.53 -3.25 -18.24
N GLU A 158 -0.28 -4.15 -17.69
CA GLU A 158 -0.59 -5.43 -18.31
C GLU A 158 -1.70 -5.33 -19.37
N LEU A 159 -2.44 -4.25 -19.35
CA LEU A 159 -3.48 -4.04 -20.35
C LEU A 159 -2.94 -3.33 -21.58
#